data_72a280023cb5c1f0707b94360acb578c
#
_entry.id   72a280023cb5c1f0707b94360acb578c
#
_cell.length_a   1.000
_cell.length_b   1.000
_cell.length_c   1.000
_cell.angle_alpha   90.00
_cell.angle_beta   90.00
_cell.angle_gamma   90.00
#
_symmetry.space_group_name_H-M   'P 1'
#
loop_
_entity.id
_entity.type
_entity.pdbx_description
1 polymer ?
#
loop_
_entity_poly.entity_id
_entity_poly.type
_entity_poly.pdbx_seq_one_letter_code
_entity_poly.pdbx_strand_id
1 'polypeptide(L)'
;VMDMLFPGSKNGRIPILTVTGTNGKTTTTRLLAHIMKQTGKVVGYTTTDGTYIGEYLAETGDNTGPQSAHLILSDPTVEAAVLETARGGILRSGLGFSACEVGIVLNVTADHLGIGDIDTVEQLAQLKSVVAESVMPRGYAILNAEDPLVAAMADKVKGQVAYFSMDPNNELLLKHTE
;
A
#
# COMPACT_ATOMS: atom_id res chain seq x y z
N VAL A 1 18.87 -12.07 -21.58
CA VAL A 1 18.70 -10.65 -21.21
C VAL A 1 18.42 -10.54 -19.71
N MET A 2 17.44 -11.24 -19.13
CA MET A 2 17.13 -11.17 -17.69
C MET A 2 18.33 -11.55 -16.81
N ASP A 3 19.05 -12.62 -17.13
CA ASP A 3 20.23 -13.06 -16.37
C ASP A 3 21.42 -12.09 -16.47
N MET A 4 21.47 -11.25 -17.50
CA MET A 4 22.47 -10.17 -17.60
C MET A 4 22.11 -8.98 -16.71
N LEU A 5 20.82 -8.66 -16.58
CA LEU A 5 20.34 -7.56 -15.77
C LEU A 5 20.26 -7.94 -14.28
N PHE A 6 19.95 -9.20 -14.00
CA PHE A 6 19.75 -9.72 -12.65
C PHE A 6 20.53 -11.02 -12.43
N PRO A 7 21.87 -10.96 -12.30
CA PRO A 7 22.70 -12.15 -12.12
C PRO A 7 22.42 -12.86 -10.79
N GLY A 8 22.60 -14.16 -10.77
CA GLY A 8 22.51 -14.96 -9.54
C GLY A 8 21.08 -15.23 -9.05
N SER A 9 20.17 -15.58 -9.96
CA SER A 9 18.74 -15.87 -9.66
C SER A 9 17.95 -14.70 -9.05
N LYS A 10 18.45 -13.49 -9.09
CA LYS A 10 17.69 -12.29 -8.79
C LYS A 10 16.66 -12.08 -9.90
N ASN A 11 15.40 -11.89 -9.53
CA ASN A 11 14.31 -11.71 -10.50
C ASN A 11 13.95 -10.23 -10.72
N GLY A 12 14.77 -9.30 -10.24
CA GLY A 12 14.52 -7.85 -10.29
C GLY A 12 13.37 -7.37 -9.40
N ARG A 13 12.81 -8.24 -8.57
CA ARG A 13 11.75 -7.87 -7.64
C ARG A 13 12.33 -7.27 -6.37
N ILE A 14 11.70 -6.19 -5.94
CA ILE A 14 11.96 -5.55 -4.65
C ILE A 14 10.69 -5.66 -3.78
N PRO A 15 10.81 -5.68 -2.45
CA PRO A 15 9.65 -5.62 -1.57
C PRO A 15 8.83 -4.36 -1.81
N ILE A 16 7.50 -4.53 -1.95
CA ILE A 16 6.53 -3.45 -2.09
C ILE A 16 5.61 -3.46 -0.87
N LEU A 17 5.60 -2.35 -0.14
CA LEU A 17 4.61 -2.04 0.87
C LEU A 17 3.68 -0.97 0.30
N THR A 18 2.38 -1.16 0.39
CA THR A 18 1.43 -0.16 -0.11
C THR A 18 0.40 0.21 0.94
N VAL A 19 0.05 1.49 1.00
CA VAL A 19 -0.83 2.06 2.03
C VAL A 19 -2.00 2.76 1.37
N THR A 20 -3.21 2.38 1.74
CA THR A 20 -4.43 3.11 1.38
C THR A 20 -5.31 3.39 2.60
N GLY A 21 -6.30 4.21 2.42
CA GLY A 21 -7.26 4.62 3.44
C GLY A 21 -7.88 5.97 3.08
N THR A 22 -8.87 6.40 3.82
CA THR A 22 -9.37 7.77 3.71
C THR A 22 -8.37 8.71 4.36
N ASN A 23 -7.95 8.44 5.60
CA ASN A 23 -7.04 9.25 6.38
C ASN A 23 -5.78 8.46 6.80
N GLY A 24 -4.69 9.17 7.09
CA GLY A 24 -3.47 8.60 7.66
C GLY A 24 -2.48 8.02 6.66
N LYS A 25 -2.80 7.96 5.37
CA LYS A 25 -1.95 7.37 4.33
C LYS A 25 -0.52 7.93 4.33
N THR A 26 -0.38 9.23 4.14
CA THR A 26 0.93 9.91 4.05
C THR A 26 1.77 9.72 5.30
N THR A 27 1.16 9.85 6.48
CA THR A 27 1.86 9.65 7.77
C THR A 27 2.37 8.21 7.88
N THR A 28 1.52 7.23 7.59
CA THR A 28 1.87 5.81 7.66
C THR A 28 2.95 5.46 6.63
N THR A 29 2.82 5.95 5.40
CA THR A 29 3.81 5.75 4.33
C THR A 29 5.18 6.30 4.74
N ARG A 30 5.23 7.52 5.26
CA ARG A 30 6.49 8.14 5.72
C ARG A 30 7.11 7.38 6.90
N LEU A 31 6.28 6.93 7.85
CA LEU A 31 6.75 6.14 8.99
C LEU A 31 7.36 4.81 8.52
N LEU A 32 6.68 4.10 7.64
CA LEU A 32 7.17 2.84 7.07
C LEU A 32 8.45 3.05 6.25
N ALA A 33 8.50 4.09 5.42
CA ALA A 33 9.72 4.43 4.67
C ALA A 33 10.89 4.72 5.62
N HIS A 34 10.64 5.46 6.70
CA HIS A 34 11.64 5.72 7.73
C HIS A 34 12.15 4.41 8.39
N ILE A 35 11.24 3.53 8.80
CA ILE A 35 11.59 2.23 9.41
C ILE A 35 12.39 1.37 8.42
N MET A 36 11.95 1.30 7.17
CA MET A 36 12.64 0.52 6.14
C MET A 36 14.05 1.05 5.85
N LYS A 37 14.26 2.36 5.86
CA LYS A 37 15.59 2.98 5.71
C LYS A 37 16.57 2.56 6.83
N GLN A 38 16.06 2.27 8.05
CA GLN A 38 16.94 1.79 9.15
C GLN A 38 17.54 0.41 8.85
N THR A 39 17.04 -0.33 7.87
CA THR A 39 17.65 -1.58 7.42
C THR A 39 18.88 -1.38 6.51
N GLY A 40 19.25 -0.13 6.22
CA GLY A 40 20.35 0.22 5.33
C GLY A 40 20.00 0.16 3.83
N LYS A 41 18.74 -0.09 3.47
CA LYS A 41 18.26 -0.15 2.08
C LYS A 41 17.99 1.23 1.50
N VAL A 42 18.18 1.36 0.20
CA VAL A 42 17.65 2.50 -0.56
C VAL A 42 16.16 2.30 -0.75
N VAL A 43 15.37 3.12 -0.07
CA VAL A 43 13.90 3.04 -0.09
C VAL A 43 13.34 4.10 -1.00
N GLY A 44 12.57 3.67 -2.02
CA GLY A 44 11.72 4.55 -2.81
C GLY A 44 10.34 4.67 -2.17
N TYR A 45 9.78 5.88 -2.08
CA TYR A 45 8.42 6.03 -1.56
C TYR A 45 7.68 7.20 -2.20
N THR A 46 6.35 7.07 -2.26
CA THR A 46 5.45 8.06 -2.87
C THR A 46 4.45 8.57 -1.85
N THR A 47 4.17 9.88 -1.90
CA THR A 47 3.19 10.53 -1.03
C THR A 47 2.41 11.61 -1.79
N THR A 48 1.43 12.24 -1.14
CA THR A 48 0.67 13.37 -1.70
C THR A 48 1.55 14.63 -1.95
N ASP A 49 2.74 14.70 -1.41
CA ASP A 49 3.63 15.85 -1.57
C ASP A 49 4.90 15.54 -2.39
N GLY A 50 5.13 14.28 -2.75
CA GLY A 50 6.26 13.95 -3.62
C GLY A 50 6.59 12.48 -3.77
N THR A 51 7.51 12.22 -4.70
CA THR A 51 8.18 10.93 -4.91
C THR A 51 9.63 11.06 -4.46
N TYR A 52 10.08 10.14 -3.64
CA TYR A 52 11.39 10.16 -3.00
C TYR A 52 12.17 8.88 -3.29
N ILE A 53 13.47 9.00 -3.53
CA ILE A 53 14.43 7.90 -3.65
C ILE A 53 15.53 8.11 -2.61
N GLY A 54 15.56 7.27 -1.58
CA GLY A 54 16.39 7.52 -0.40
C GLY A 54 16.02 8.85 0.26
N GLU A 55 16.97 9.79 0.26
CA GLU A 55 16.77 11.17 0.76
C GLU A 55 16.48 12.18 -0.35
N TYR A 56 16.52 11.75 -1.62
CA TYR A 56 16.34 12.64 -2.76
C TYR A 56 14.84 12.77 -3.12
N LEU A 57 14.37 14.00 -3.24
CA LEU A 57 13.06 14.33 -3.78
C LEU A 57 13.12 14.34 -5.31
N ALA A 58 12.60 13.28 -5.94
CA ALA A 58 12.63 13.11 -7.39
C ALA A 58 11.54 13.92 -8.10
N GLU A 59 10.33 13.96 -7.51
CA GLU A 59 9.19 14.73 -8.03
C GLU A 59 8.41 15.37 -6.90
N THR A 60 7.90 16.57 -7.12
CA THR A 60 6.98 17.27 -6.20
C THR A 60 5.53 17.11 -6.68
N GLY A 61 4.58 17.12 -5.75
CA GLY A 61 3.14 17.11 -6.04
C GLY A 61 2.45 15.83 -5.57
N ASP A 62 1.18 15.69 -5.93
CA ASP A 62 0.39 14.50 -5.58
C ASP A 62 0.82 13.29 -6.41
N ASN A 63 1.68 12.49 -5.80
CA ASN A 63 2.34 11.33 -6.40
C ASN A 63 1.79 10.00 -5.83
N THR A 64 0.49 9.94 -5.58
CA THR A 64 -0.21 8.76 -5.03
C THR A 64 -0.79 7.83 -6.10
N GLY A 65 -0.33 7.97 -7.33
CA GLY A 65 -0.82 7.23 -8.49
C GLY A 65 0.20 6.24 -9.08
N PRO A 66 -0.24 5.46 -10.09
CA PRO A 66 0.59 4.42 -10.70
C PRO A 66 1.82 4.95 -11.43
N GLN A 67 1.80 6.18 -11.94
CA GLN A 67 2.97 6.78 -12.61
C GLN A 67 4.14 6.93 -11.64
N SER A 68 3.89 7.46 -10.45
CA SER A 68 4.91 7.60 -9.41
C SER A 68 5.38 6.25 -8.87
N ALA A 69 4.47 5.27 -8.78
CA ALA A 69 4.85 3.89 -8.49
C ALA A 69 5.81 3.33 -9.55
N HIS A 70 5.53 3.55 -10.85
CA HIS A 70 6.42 3.15 -11.93
C HIS A 70 7.78 3.83 -11.88
N LEU A 71 7.84 5.12 -11.53
CA LEU A 71 9.10 5.84 -11.38
C LEU A 71 9.98 5.15 -10.32
N ILE A 72 9.42 4.87 -9.14
CA ILE A 72 10.13 4.17 -8.07
C ILE A 72 10.56 2.75 -8.51
N LEU A 73 9.65 1.99 -9.09
CA LEU A 73 9.91 0.58 -9.44
C LEU A 73 10.83 0.41 -10.65
N SER A 74 11.04 1.47 -11.43
CA SER A 74 11.96 1.49 -12.56
C SER A 74 13.38 1.95 -12.19
N ASP A 75 13.56 2.52 -11.00
CA ASP A 75 14.88 2.99 -10.55
C ASP A 75 15.72 1.80 -10.06
N PRO A 76 16.86 1.51 -10.70
CA PRO A 76 17.69 0.35 -10.35
C PRO A 76 18.40 0.45 -8.99
N THR A 77 18.41 1.62 -8.37
CA THR A 77 19.01 1.82 -7.05
C THR A 77 18.04 1.51 -5.91
N VAL A 78 16.74 1.48 -6.19
CA VAL A 78 15.72 1.21 -5.17
C VAL A 78 15.71 -0.27 -4.80
N GLU A 79 15.80 -0.55 -3.50
CA GLU A 79 15.85 -1.89 -2.93
C GLU A 79 14.57 -2.28 -2.18
N ALA A 80 13.71 -1.29 -1.88
CA ALA A 80 12.37 -1.50 -1.31
C ALA A 80 11.49 -0.30 -1.65
N ALA A 81 10.19 -0.53 -1.87
CA ALA A 81 9.23 0.51 -2.19
C ALA A 81 8.14 0.63 -1.12
N VAL A 82 7.78 1.87 -0.74
CA VAL A 82 6.63 2.16 0.12
C VAL A 82 5.73 3.14 -0.62
N LEU A 83 4.58 2.66 -1.06
CA LEU A 83 3.73 3.37 -2.01
C LEU A 83 2.43 3.82 -1.36
N GLU A 84 2.21 5.13 -1.29
CA GLU A 84 0.89 5.67 -0.97
C GLU A 84 -0.04 5.48 -2.16
N THR A 85 -1.20 4.89 -1.93
CA THR A 85 -2.17 4.59 -2.98
C THR A 85 -3.49 5.27 -2.68
N ALA A 86 -3.80 6.33 -3.43
CA ALA A 86 -5.03 7.08 -3.29
C ALA A 86 -6.10 6.66 -4.29
N ARG A 87 -7.37 6.94 -3.95
CA ARG A 87 -8.54 6.64 -4.77
C ARG A 87 -8.38 7.08 -6.23
N GLY A 88 -7.96 8.31 -6.44
CA GLY A 88 -7.84 8.87 -7.78
C GLY A 88 -6.85 8.14 -8.68
N GLY A 89 -5.76 7.63 -8.11
CA GLY A 89 -4.80 6.78 -8.82
C GLY A 89 -5.42 5.45 -9.23
N ILE A 90 -6.06 4.76 -8.27
CA ILE A 90 -6.69 3.45 -8.49
C ILE A 90 -7.74 3.54 -9.61
N LEU A 91 -8.63 4.54 -9.55
CA LEU A 91 -9.70 4.72 -10.54
C LEU A 91 -9.19 4.97 -11.95
N ARG A 92 -8.13 5.77 -12.09
CA ARG A 92 -7.63 6.15 -13.40
C ARG A 92 -6.79 5.08 -14.07
N SER A 93 -5.96 4.37 -13.30
CA SER A 93 -4.91 3.54 -13.90
C SER A 93 -4.46 2.37 -13.01
N GLY A 94 -5.20 2.04 -11.96
CA GLY A 94 -4.86 0.95 -11.05
C GLY A 94 -3.72 1.27 -10.10
N LEU A 95 -2.99 0.23 -9.66
CA LEU A 95 -1.96 0.34 -8.62
C LEU A 95 -0.57 0.69 -9.16
N GLY A 96 -0.28 0.43 -10.44
CA GLY A 96 1.06 0.54 -11.03
C GLY A 96 1.98 -0.64 -10.73
N PHE A 97 1.48 -1.65 -10.02
CA PHE A 97 2.14 -2.94 -9.76
C PHE A 97 1.11 -4.06 -9.70
N SER A 98 1.54 -5.31 -9.89
CA SER A 98 0.63 -6.47 -9.94
C SER A 98 0.46 -7.18 -8.60
N ALA A 99 1.44 -7.06 -7.70
CA ALA A 99 1.42 -7.71 -6.40
C ALA A 99 2.35 -6.98 -5.41
N CYS A 100 2.06 -7.07 -4.11
CA CYS A 100 2.87 -6.52 -3.03
C CYS A 100 3.09 -7.53 -1.91
N GLU A 101 4.13 -7.32 -1.11
CA GLU A 101 4.41 -8.09 0.08
C GLU A 101 3.52 -7.67 1.25
N VAL A 102 3.24 -6.36 1.37
CA VAL A 102 2.38 -5.84 2.44
C VAL A 102 1.41 -4.82 1.87
N GLY A 103 0.12 -5.08 2.07
CA GLY A 103 -0.97 -4.17 1.75
C GLY A 103 -1.65 -3.67 3.01
N ILE A 104 -1.73 -2.37 3.21
CA ILE A 104 -2.28 -1.75 4.42
C ILE A 104 -3.52 -0.95 4.08
N VAL A 105 -4.63 -1.25 4.74
CA VAL A 105 -5.87 -0.49 4.62
C VAL A 105 -6.23 0.11 5.97
N LEU A 106 -6.12 1.43 6.09
CA LEU A 106 -6.24 2.14 7.36
C LEU A 106 -7.69 2.36 7.79
N ASN A 107 -8.51 2.87 6.89
CA ASN A 107 -9.91 3.21 7.15
C ASN A 107 -10.65 3.53 5.86
N VAL A 108 -11.97 3.43 5.91
CA VAL A 108 -12.86 3.85 4.82
C VAL A 108 -14.01 4.66 5.43
N THR A 109 -13.98 5.96 5.24
CA THR A 109 -15.03 6.88 5.69
C THR A 109 -15.59 7.65 4.52
N ALA A 110 -16.78 8.23 4.70
CA ALA A 110 -17.44 9.07 3.69
C ALA A 110 -16.60 10.33 3.43
N ASP A 111 -15.76 10.26 2.40
CA ASP A 111 -14.92 11.37 1.97
C ASP A 111 -14.90 11.42 0.44
N HIS A 112 -15.13 12.62 -0.10
CA HIS A 112 -15.19 12.87 -1.54
C HIS A 112 -16.16 11.94 -2.30
N LEU A 113 -17.31 11.58 -1.74
CA LEU A 113 -18.36 10.87 -2.46
C LEU A 113 -18.93 11.73 -3.59
N GLY A 114 -19.50 11.09 -4.63
CA GLY A 114 -20.03 11.78 -5.81
C GLY A 114 -18.99 12.17 -6.87
N ILE A 115 -17.77 11.68 -6.77
CA ILE A 115 -16.70 11.92 -7.74
C ILE A 115 -16.29 10.59 -8.38
N GLY A 116 -16.34 10.50 -9.72
CA GLY A 116 -15.89 9.34 -10.49
C GLY A 116 -16.72 8.09 -10.22
N ASP A 117 -18.04 8.22 -10.23
CA ASP A 117 -19.03 7.15 -10.06
C ASP A 117 -18.93 6.40 -8.71
N ILE A 118 -18.33 7.02 -7.70
CA ILE A 118 -18.26 6.51 -6.34
C ILE A 118 -19.19 7.33 -5.44
N ASP A 119 -20.38 6.81 -5.21
CA ASP A 119 -21.45 7.50 -4.51
C ASP A 119 -21.63 6.99 -3.07
N THR A 120 -21.10 5.81 -2.75
CA THR A 120 -21.26 5.19 -1.43
C THR A 120 -19.94 4.80 -0.80
N VAL A 121 -19.94 4.65 0.52
CA VAL A 121 -18.77 4.23 1.29
C VAL A 121 -18.39 2.78 0.95
N GLU A 122 -19.38 1.93 0.65
CA GLU A 122 -19.17 0.55 0.23
C GLU A 122 -18.44 0.46 -1.11
N GLN A 123 -18.82 1.31 -2.08
CA GLN A 123 -18.10 1.41 -3.36
C GLN A 123 -16.67 1.89 -3.15
N LEU A 124 -16.45 2.84 -2.24
CA LEU A 124 -15.12 3.31 -1.88
C LEU A 124 -14.31 2.19 -1.20
N ALA A 125 -14.93 1.39 -0.33
CA ALA A 125 -14.31 0.24 0.29
C ALA A 125 -13.93 -0.81 -0.76
N GLN A 126 -14.83 -1.11 -1.69
CA GLN A 126 -14.54 -2.04 -2.78
C GLN A 126 -13.37 -1.56 -3.65
N LEU A 127 -13.30 -0.27 -3.96
CA LEU A 127 -12.18 0.30 -4.69
C LEU A 127 -10.85 0.13 -3.93
N LYS A 128 -10.84 0.40 -2.61
CA LYS A 128 -9.65 0.27 -1.78
C LYS A 128 -9.26 -1.17 -1.52
N SER A 129 -10.21 -2.13 -1.61
CA SER A 129 -9.93 -3.55 -1.39
C SER A 129 -8.90 -4.12 -2.37
N VAL A 130 -8.70 -3.49 -3.54
CA VAL A 130 -7.69 -3.93 -4.51
C VAL A 130 -6.27 -3.91 -3.92
N VAL A 131 -6.01 -3.09 -2.91
CA VAL A 131 -4.75 -3.08 -2.16
C VAL A 131 -4.58 -4.37 -1.37
N ALA A 132 -5.62 -4.80 -0.63
CA ALA A 132 -5.61 -6.06 0.09
C ALA A 132 -5.57 -7.28 -0.86
N GLU A 133 -6.30 -7.21 -1.98
CA GLU A 133 -6.34 -8.25 -3.01
C GLU A 133 -5.00 -8.42 -3.76
N SER A 134 -4.18 -7.37 -3.81
CA SER A 134 -2.86 -7.39 -4.45
C SER A 134 -1.77 -8.07 -3.61
N VAL A 135 -2.07 -8.41 -2.36
CA VAL A 135 -1.12 -9.07 -1.46
C VAL A 135 -0.80 -10.48 -1.96
N MET A 136 0.50 -10.78 -2.03
CA MET A 136 0.97 -12.11 -2.45
C MET A 136 0.61 -13.19 -1.43
N PRO A 137 0.55 -14.50 -1.82
CA PRO A 137 0.21 -15.59 -0.90
C PRO A 137 1.11 -15.71 0.35
N ARG A 138 2.34 -15.20 0.28
CA ARG A 138 3.28 -15.16 1.41
C ARG A 138 3.38 -13.78 2.07
N GLY A 139 2.58 -12.82 1.61
CA GLY A 139 2.53 -11.45 2.11
C GLY A 139 1.46 -11.27 3.18
N TYR A 140 1.35 -10.05 3.66
CA TYR A 140 0.42 -9.65 4.71
C TYR A 140 -0.50 -8.53 4.27
N ALA A 141 -1.81 -8.70 4.48
CA ALA A 141 -2.77 -7.60 4.49
C ALA A 141 -2.94 -7.11 5.94
N ILE A 142 -2.63 -5.84 6.19
CA ILE A 142 -2.78 -5.21 7.49
C ILE A 142 -4.09 -4.41 7.48
N LEU A 143 -5.08 -4.87 8.24
CA LEU A 143 -6.45 -4.36 8.20
C LEU A 143 -6.88 -3.78 9.54
N ASN A 144 -7.61 -2.68 9.51
CA ASN A 144 -8.20 -2.08 10.70
C ASN A 144 -9.41 -2.90 11.19
N ALA A 145 -9.31 -3.48 12.37
CA ALA A 145 -10.37 -4.27 12.99
C ALA A 145 -11.56 -3.42 13.49
N GLU A 146 -11.37 -2.11 13.67
CA GLU A 146 -12.44 -1.20 14.10
C GLU A 146 -13.31 -0.71 12.96
N ASP A 147 -12.86 -0.85 11.71
CA ASP A 147 -13.62 -0.47 10.53
C ASP A 147 -14.22 -1.72 9.88
N PRO A 148 -15.54 -1.94 9.99
CA PRO A 148 -16.18 -3.15 9.47
C PRO A 148 -15.98 -3.37 7.97
N LEU A 149 -15.92 -2.28 7.18
CA LEU A 149 -15.69 -2.37 5.74
C LEU A 149 -14.25 -2.78 5.42
N VAL A 150 -13.29 -2.34 6.23
CA VAL A 150 -11.89 -2.75 6.11
C VAL A 150 -11.70 -4.19 6.60
N ALA A 151 -12.27 -4.54 7.75
CA ALA A 151 -12.20 -5.89 8.31
C ALA A 151 -12.76 -6.95 7.34
N ALA A 152 -13.88 -6.65 6.67
CA ALA A 152 -14.49 -7.53 5.67
C ALA A 152 -13.62 -7.78 4.42
N MET A 153 -12.60 -6.98 4.18
CA MET A 153 -11.66 -7.21 3.07
C MET A 153 -10.83 -8.48 3.26
N ALA A 154 -10.73 -9.01 4.47
CA ALA A 154 -10.00 -10.23 4.78
C ALA A 154 -10.40 -11.41 3.89
N ASP A 155 -11.68 -11.52 3.53
CA ASP A 155 -12.20 -12.59 2.67
C ASP A 155 -11.64 -12.58 1.24
N LYS A 156 -11.06 -11.46 0.83
CA LYS A 156 -10.48 -11.27 -0.51
C LYS A 156 -8.95 -11.42 -0.54
N VAL A 157 -8.32 -11.56 0.62
CA VAL A 157 -6.87 -11.64 0.76
C VAL A 157 -6.38 -13.02 0.38
N LYS A 158 -5.39 -13.09 -0.51
CA LYS A 158 -4.71 -14.35 -0.88
C LYS A 158 -3.56 -14.69 0.05
N GLY A 159 -3.04 -13.70 0.75
CA GLY A 159 -1.95 -13.82 1.72
C GLY A 159 -2.47 -14.02 3.14
N GLN A 160 -1.64 -13.64 4.09
CA GLN A 160 -1.99 -13.64 5.51
C GLN A 160 -2.68 -12.32 5.87
N VAL A 161 -3.57 -12.38 6.85
CA VAL A 161 -4.20 -11.18 7.40
C VAL A 161 -3.60 -10.90 8.77
N ALA A 162 -3.32 -9.63 9.05
CA ALA A 162 -3.04 -9.15 10.38
C ALA A 162 -3.96 -7.95 10.68
N TYR A 163 -4.50 -7.90 11.87
CA TYR A 163 -5.38 -6.83 12.29
C TYR A 163 -4.67 -5.87 13.24
N PHE A 164 -5.08 -4.61 13.19
CA PHE A 164 -4.74 -3.62 14.21
C PHE A 164 -6.00 -2.95 14.75
N SER A 165 -5.95 -2.52 16.00
CA SER A 165 -7.02 -1.80 16.69
C SER A 165 -6.42 -0.89 17.77
N MET A 166 -7.10 0.21 18.08
CA MET A 166 -6.84 1.02 19.26
C MET A 166 -7.60 0.49 20.49
N ASP A 167 -8.64 -0.33 20.26
CA ASP A 167 -9.37 -1.00 21.34
C ASP A 167 -8.73 -2.36 21.64
N PRO A 168 -8.11 -2.54 22.82
CA PRO A 168 -7.51 -3.81 23.21
C PRO A 168 -8.55 -4.93 23.41
N ASN A 169 -9.84 -4.60 23.51
CA ASN A 169 -10.95 -5.55 23.68
C ASN A 169 -11.69 -5.81 22.37
N ASN A 170 -11.16 -5.37 21.22
CA ASN A 170 -11.78 -5.63 19.93
C ASN A 170 -11.90 -7.13 19.69
N GLU A 171 -13.14 -7.64 19.53
CA GLU A 171 -13.43 -9.08 19.43
C GLU A 171 -12.72 -9.75 18.27
N LEU A 172 -12.57 -9.05 17.12
CA LEU A 172 -11.91 -9.59 15.95
C LEU A 172 -10.40 -9.74 16.20
N LEU A 173 -9.79 -8.75 16.86
CA LEU A 173 -8.38 -8.79 17.23
C LEU A 173 -8.10 -9.94 18.20
N LEU A 174 -8.95 -10.11 19.23
CA LEU A 174 -8.79 -11.17 20.23
C LEU A 174 -8.92 -12.56 19.58
N LYS A 175 -9.94 -12.78 18.75
CA LYS A 175 -10.13 -14.06 18.01
C LYS A 175 -8.99 -14.37 17.04
N HIS A 176 -8.29 -13.36 16.55
CA HIS A 176 -7.19 -13.53 15.60
C HIS A 176 -5.88 -13.93 16.30
N THR A 177 -5.75 -13.67 17.58
CA THR A 177 -4.57 -13.99 18.41
C THR A 177 -4.66 -15.33 19.15
N GLU A 178 -5.81 -15.98 19.15
CA GLU A 178 -6.02 -17.34 19.66
C GLU A 178 -5.61 -18.39 18.61
#